data_bafeecb3a11488f0ef397b5d5a0a13f0
#
_entry.id   bafeecb3a11488f0ef397b5d5a0a13f0
#
_cell.length_a   1.000
_cell.length_b   1.000
_cell.length_c   1.000
_cell.angle_alpha   90.00
_cell.angle_beta   90.00
_cell.angle_gamma   90.00
#
_symmetry.space_group_name_H-M   'P 1'
#
loop_
_entity.id
_entity.type
_entity.pdbx_description
1 polymer ?
#
loop_
_entity_poly.entity_id
_entity_poly.type
_entity_poly.pdbx_seq_one_letter_code
_entity_poly.pdbx_strand_id
1 'polypeptide(L)'
;MINKNILILSALCSCCSLWADEVVVRHYNYAGPYEVKKPFLADSLDVNSKRFSDKELLNTTVPFCNLSQSGQTLDAASSGELTLPTSASSYALHLVSFYLNSNRYTKGTLRINGPEISEVYVDGQLTKLTQGEASLTLEPRRYEIVIKYLSESHKENALKASFNPEKDAVVTATVNPEKRYTLSDVFDGKRIQSASLSPNGKFIIVS
;
A
#
# COMPACT_ATOMS: atom_id res chain seq x y z
N MET A 1 -5.43 -66.57 33.28
CA MET A 1 -4.96 -65.14 33.45
C MET A 1 -4.93 -64.49 32.10
N ILE A 2 -5.90 -63.64 31.85
CA ILE A 2 -6.12 -62.98 30.54
C ILE A 2 -5.58 -61.55 30.67
N ASN A 3 -4.45 -61.28 29.96
CA ASN A 3 -3.94 -59.91 29.85
C ASN A 3 -4.73 -59.15 28.80
N LYS A 4 -5.53 -58.18 29.24
CA LYS A 4 -6.19 -57.21 28.37
C LYS A 4 -5.23 -56.06 28.05
N ASN A 5 -4.62 -56.11 26.88
CA ASN A 5 -3.94 -54.93 26.32
C ASN A 5 -5.00 -53.95 25.86
N ILE A 6 -5.16 -52.89 26.62
CA ILE A 6 -5.99 -51.73 26.22
C ILE A 6 -5.13 -50.91 25.25
N LEU A 7 -5.47 -50.98 23.98
CA LEU A 7 -4.91 -50.13 22.91
C LEU A 7 -5.59 -48.76 23.00
N ILE A 8 -4.89 -47.82 23.65
CA ILE A 8 -5.33 -46.41 23.64
C ILE A 8 -4.93 -45.84 22.28
N LEU A 9 -5.92 -45.80 21.37
CA LEU A 9 -5.81 -45.09 20.12
C LEU A 9 -5.98 -43.59 20.41
N SER A 10 -4.85 -42.90 20.65
CA SER A 10 -4.83 -41.46 20.74
C SER A 10 -5.09 -40.89 19.32
N ALA A 11 -6.34 -40.53 19.05
CA ALA A 11 -6.68 -39.72 17.90
C ALA A 11 -6.03 -38.34 18.10
N LEU A 12 -4.85 -38.16 17.53
CA LEU A 12 -4.31 -36.82 17.29
C LEU A 12 -5.25 -36.13 16.30
N CYS A 13 -6.20 -35.38 16.86
CA CYS A 13 -6.98 -34.44 16.14
C CYS A 13 -6.02 -33.31 15.70
N SER A 14 -5.35 -33.52 14.56
CA SER A 14 -4.58 -32.50 13.88
C SER A 14 -5.61 -31.45 13.43
N CYS A 15 -5.84 -30.45 14.28
CA CYS A 15 -6.49 -29.22 13.88
C CYS A 15 -5.57 -28.57 12.85
N CYS A 16 -5.70 -28.96 11.58
CA CYS A 16 -5.24 -28.15 10.47
C CYS A 16 -6.04 -26.84 10.56
N SER A 17 -5.52 -25.87 11.31
CA SER A 17 -5.94 -24.50 11.16
C SER A 17 -5.62 -24.14 9.71
N LEU A 18 -6.66 -24.12 8.86
CA LEU A 18 -6.62 -23.51 7.53
C LEU A 18 -6.35 -22.02 7.75
N TRP A 19 -5.08 -21.67 7.86
CA TRP A 19 -4.66 -20.29 7.81
C TRP A 19 -4.73 -19.93 6.35
N ALA A 20 -5.42 -18.86 6.03
CA ALA A 20 -5.35 -18.30 4.69
C ALA A 20 -3.88 -17.93 4.42
N ASP A 21 -3.37 -18.30 3.24
CA ASP A 21 -2.00 -18.06 2.89
C ASP A 21 -1.71 -16.54 2.86
N GLU A 22 -0.59 -16.14 3.46
CA GLU A 22 -0.10 -14.76 3.41
C GLU A 22 0.17 -14.37 1.95
N VAL A 23 -0.46 -13.29 1.52
CA VAL A 23 -0.27 -12.73 0.17
C VAL A 23 0.92 -11.80 0.20
N VAL A 24 2.07 -12.27 -0.27
CA VAL A 24 3.29 -11.47 -0.40
C VAL A 24 3.24 -10.70 -1.71
N VAL A 25 3.42 -9.39 -1.64
CA VAL A 25 3.49 -8.52 -2.83
C VAL A 25 4.85 -8.68 -3.49
N ARG A 26 4.86 -8.99 -4.80
CA ARG A 26 6.10 -9.25 -5.56
C ARG A 26 6.37 -8.22 -6.65
N HIS A 27 5.34 -7.54 -7.11
CA HIS A 27 5.42 -6.56 -8.16
C HIS A 27 4.85 -5.23 -7.68
N TYR A 28 5.53 -4.14 -8.00
CA TYR A 28 5.18 -2.80 -7.57
C TYR A 28 5.26 -1.82 -8.73
N ASN A 29 4.31 -0.90 -8.82
CA ASN A 29 4.45 0.29 -9.65
C ASN A 29 5.27 1.32 -8.90
N TYR A 30 6.15 2.02 -9.60
CA TYR A 30 7.04 3.00 -9.03
C TYR A 30 7.00 4.31 -9.80
N ALA A 31 6.99 5.42 -9.07
CA ALA A 31 7.17 6.76 -9.61
C ALA A 31 8.11 7.57 -8.70
N GLY A 32 9.04 8.25 -9.32
CA GLY A 32 10.06 9.06 -8.66
C GLY A 32 11.43 8.89 -9.33
N PRO A 33 12.52 9.38 -8.72
CA PRO A 33 12.54 10.24 -7.54
C PRO A 33 12.03 11.66 -7.82
N TYR A 34 11.28 12.25 -6.88
CA TYR A 34 10.90 13.66 -6.92
C TYR A 34 11.78 14.44 -5.95
N GLU A 35 12.66 15.30 -6.47
CA GLU A 35 13.54 16.09 -5.63
C GLU A 35 12.75 17.01 -4.70
N VAL A 36 13.10 16.98 -3.42
CA VAL A 36 12.52 17.83 -2.39
C VAL A 36 13.61 18.59 -1.67
N LYS A 37 13.40 19.90 -1.50
CA LYS A 37 14.34 20.77 -0.80
C LYS A 37 13.81 21.08 0.59
N LYS A 38 14.71 21.03 1.59
CA LYS A 38 14.38 21.54 2.92
C LYS A 38 14.11 23.04 2.86
N PRO A 39 13.20 23.55 3.71
CA PRO A 39 13.05 24.99 3.91
C PRO A 39 14.37 25.65 4.34
N PHE A 40 14.58 26.90 3.93
CA PHE A 40 15.83 27.62 4.22
C PHE A 40 16.18 27.69 5.71
N LEU A 41 15.16 27.77 6.58
CA LEU A 41 15.32 27.84 8.04
C LEU A 41 15.00 26.52 8.77
N ALA A 42 15.12 25.37 8.09
CA ALA A 42 14.79 24.06 8.65
C ALA A 42 15.57 23.73 9.95
N ASP A 43 16.80 24.22 10.06
CA ASP A 43 17.64 24.00 11.24
C ASP A 43 17.37 24.98 12.40
N SER A 44 16.55 26.00 12.16
CA SER A 44 16.15 26.99 13.16
C SER A 44 14.92 26.54 13.92
N LEU A 45 14.71 27.12 15.12
CA LEU A 45 13.47 26.95 15.87
C LEU A 45 12.40 27.89 15.32
N ASP A 46 11.18 27.40 15.20
CA ASP A 46 10.02 28.24 14.91
C ASP A 46 9.59 29.08 16.13
N VAL A 47 8.55 29.89 15.96
CA VAL A 47 7.99 30.75 17.04
C VAL A 47 7.48 29.95 18.24
N ASN A 48 7.24 28.66 18.09
CA ASN A 48 6.80 27.73 19.13
C ASN A 48 7.96 26.89 19.69
N SER A 49 9.20 27.24 19.39
CA SER A 49 10.39 26.50 19.78
C SER A 49 10.46 25.07 19.22
N LYS A 50 9.78 24.81 18.10
CA LYS A 50 9.76 23.53 17.42
C LYS A 50 10.74 23.53 16.25
N ARG A 51 11.46 22.44 16.05
CA ARG A 51 12.30 22.21 14.87
C ARG A 51 11.49 21.60 13.73
N PHE A 52 11.87 21.94 12.50
CA PHE A 52 11.39 21.28 11.31
C PHE A 52 11.79 19.79 11.35
N SER A 53 10.84 18.93 11.06
CA SER A 53 11.07 17.49 10.97
C SER A 53 11.15 17.06 9.50
N ASP A 54 12.11 16.22 9.16
CA ASP A 54 12.23 15.67 7.80
C ASP A 54 10.94 14.95 7.35
N LYS A 55 10.18 14.41 8.31
CA LYS A 55 8.85 13.84 8.04
C LYS A 55 7.86 14.86 7.44
N GLU A 56 8.03 16.15 7.72
CA GLU A 56 7.16 17.20 7.15
C GLU A 56 7.36 17.35 5.64
N LEU A 57 8.50 16.87 5.09
CA LEU A 57 8.71 16.79 3.64
C LEU A 57 7.73 15.82 2.95
N LEU A 58 7.19 14.84 3.66
CA LEU A 58 6.13 13.97 3.13
C LEU A 58 4.84 14.74 2.81
N ASN A 59 4.62 15.92 3.40
CA ASN A 59 3.47 16.77 3.08
C ASN A 59 3.55 17.39 1.68
N THR A 60 4.72 17.28 1.00
CA THR A 60 4.85 17.74 -0.39
C THR A 60 3.84 17.02 -1.28
N THR A 61 3.06 17.81 -2.03
CA THR A 61 2.04 17.27 -2.92
C THR A 61 2.69 16.57 -4.11
N VAL A 62 2.40 15.29 -4.26
CA VAL A 62 2.82 14.46 -5.40
C VAL A 62 1.56 13.82 -5.99
N PRO A 63 1.33 13.90 -7.32
CA PRO A 63 0.14 13.33 -7.93
C PRO A 63 0.22 11.81 -7.96
N PHE A 64 -0.67 11.13 -7.22
CA PHE A 64 -0.74 9.66 -7.20
C PHE A 64 -1.14 9.06 -8.54
N CYS A 65 -1.85 9.80 -9.39
CA CYS A 65 -2.20 9.35 -10.75
C CYS A 65 -1.00 9.04 -11.64
N ASN A 66 0.17 9.58 -11.33
CA ASN A 66 1.38 9.31 -12.11
C ASN A 66 1.92 7.89 -11.90
N LEU A 67 1.51 7.18 -10.86
CA LEU A 67 1.96 5.80 -10.59
C LEU A 67 1.60 4.84 -11.71
N SER A 68 0.36 4.90 -12.20
CA SER A 68 -0.09 4.06 -13.32
C SER A 68 0.50 4.49 -14.67
N GLN A 69 0.96 5.74 -14.78
CA GLN A 69 1.52 6.32 -16.00
C GLN A 69 3.04 6.24 -16.06
N SER A 70 3.71 6.03 -14.93
CA SER A 70 5.19 5.96 -14.87
C SER A 70 5.76 4.81 -15.71
N GLY A 71 4.96 3.78 -15.95
CA GLY A 71 5.35 2.62 -16.74
C GLY A 71 6.48 1.78 -16.12
N GLN A 72 6.97 2.16 -14.96
CA GLN A 72 8.06 1.47 -14.28
C GLN A 72 7.49 0.50 -13.25
N THR A 73 7.72 -0.78 -13.47
CA THR A 73 7.42 -1.84 -12.52
C THR A 73 8.73 -2.29 -11.86
N LEU A 74 8.70 -2.45 -10.56
CA LEU A 74 9.81 -3.01 -9.77
C LEU A 74 9.41 -4.39 -9.26
N ASP A 75 10.35 -5.33 -9.35
CA ASP A 75 10.16 -6.70 -8.91
C ASP A 75 10.90 -6.97 -7.61
N ALA A 76 10.19 -7.51 -6.64
CA ALA A 76 10.78 -7.95 -5.38
C ALA A 76 11.55 -9.28 -5.57
N ALA A 77 12.55 -9.50 -4.75
CA ALA A 77 13.27 -10.76 -4.67
C ALA A 77 12.33 -11.92 -4.27
N SER A 78 12.79 -13.15 -4.36
CA SER A 78 12.03 -14.35 -3.95
C SER A 78 11.59 -14.31 -2.47
N SER A 79 12.33 -13.58 -1.62
CA SER A 79 11.98 -13.29 -0.23
C SER A 79 10.79 -12.34 -0.04
N GLY A 80 10.33 -11.70 -1.13
CA GLY A 80 9.33 -10.64 -1.12
C GLY A 80 9.88 -9.26 -0.75
N GLU A 81 11.21 -9.13 -0.66
CA GLU A 81 11.87 -7.86 -0.36
C GLU A 81 12.23 -7.13 -1.65
N LEU A 82 11.82 -5.89 -1.75
CA LEU A 82 12.10 -4.97 -2.85
C LEU A 82 13.22 -4.02 -2.44
N THR A 83 14.30 -3.98 -3.21
CA THR A 83 15.31 -2.93 -3.09
C THR A 83 14.78 -1.67 -3.75
N LEU A 84 14.68 -0.59 -2.97
CA LEU A 84 14.13 0.67 -3.44
C LEU A 84 15.21 1.49 -4.16
N PRO A 85 14.86 2.21 -5.24
CA PRO A 85 15.78 3.09 -5.94
C PRO A 85 16.38 4.14 -4.99
N THR A 86 17.67 4.40 -5.17
CA THR A 86 18.38 5.47 -4.46
C THR A 86 18.31 6.76 -5.26
N SER A 87 18.48 7.90 -4.58
CA SER A 87 18.59 9.23 -5.21
C SER A 87 19.92 9.86 -4.91
N ALA A 88 20.45 10.60 -5.88
CA ALA A 88 21.63 11.45 -5.67
C ALA A 88 21.28 12.76 -4.94
N SER A 89 20.01 13.16 -4.92
CA SER A 89 19.53 14.35 -4.22
C SER A 89 19.56 14.13 -2.71
N SER A 90 19.77 15.20 -1.93
CA SER A 90 19.80 15.12 -0.46
C SER A 90 18.52 14.52 0.11
N TYR A 91 17.38 14.88 -0.49
CA TYR A 91 16.08 14.31 -0.17
C TYR A 91 15.28 14.10 -1.46
N ALA A 92 14.64 12.95 -1.58
CA ALA A 92 13.74 12.67 -2.67
C ALA A 92 12.49 11.93 -2.17
N LEU A 93 11.34 12.31 -2.70
CA LEU A 93 10.10 11.59 -2.50
C LEU A 93 9.93 10.53 -3.58
N HIS A 94 9.45 9.39 -3.15
CA HIS A 94 9.16 8.26 -4.00
C HIS A 94 7.75 7.75 -3.71
N LEU A 95 7.11 7.23 -4.75
CA LEU A 95 5.82 6.55 -4.65
C LEU A 95 5.98 5.12 -5.12
N VAL A 96 5.48 4.20 -4.33
CA VAL A 96 5.38 2.77 -4.68
C VAL A 96 3.93 2.35 -4.51
N SER A 97 3.36 1.66 -5.49
CA SER A 97 1.98 1.18 -5.36
C SER A 97 1.79 -0.24 -5.85
N PHE A 98 0.73 -0.84 -5.36
CA PHE A 98 0.18 -2.12 -5.81
C PHE A 98 -1.31 -2.15 -5.52
N TYR A 99 -1.99 -3.14 -6.08
CA TYR A 99 -3.42 -3.33 -5.86
C TYR A 99 -3.67 -4.65 -5.14
N LEU A 100 -4.58 -4.62 -4.15
CA LEU A 100 -5.16 -5.82 -3.54
C LEU A 100 -6.55 -6.05 -4.12
N ASN A 101 -6.77 -7.23 -4.69
CA ASN A 101 -8.09 -7.65 -5.15
C ASN A 101 -8.65 -8.67 -4.16
N SER A 102 -9.81 -8.40 -3.60
CA SER A 102 -10.55 -9.38 -2.81
C SER A 102 -11.74 -9.90 -3.59
N ASN A 103 -12.00 -11.20 -3.52
CA ASN A 103 -13.17 -11.82 -4.17
C ASN A 103 -14.42 -11.85 -3.28
N ARG A 104 -14.26 -11.57 -1.99
CA ARG A 104 -15.33 -11.52 -0.99
C ARG A 104 -14.99 -10.54 0.12
N TYR A 105 -15.99 -10.25 0.95
CA TYR A 105 -15.75 -9.51 2.20
C TYR A 105 -14.78 -10.30 3.08
N THR A 106 -13.69 -9.67 3.46
CA THR A 106 -12.71 -10.24 4.39
C THR A 106 -12.07 -9.16 5.24
N LYS A 107 -11.67 -9.54 6.43
CA LYS A 107 -10.75 -8.74 7.25
C LYS A 107 -9.36 -9.31 7.12
N GLY A 108 -8.37 -8.50 7.39
CA GLY A 108 -6.99 -8.96 7.38
C GLY A 108 -6.04 -7.87 7.83
N THR A 109 -4.78 -8.23 7.91
CA THR A 109 -3.72 -7.34 8.35
C THR A 109 -2.78 -7.05 7.20
N LEU A 110 -2.71 -5.78 6.81
CA LEU A 110 -1.69 -5.26 5.91
C LEU A 110 -0.41 -5.04 6.71
N ARG A 111 0.69 -5.64 6.27
CA ARG A 111 2.03 -5.47 6.84
C ARG A 111 2.92 -4.78 5.83
N ILE A 112 3.57 -3.70 6.27
CA ILE A 112 4.51 -2.95 5.45
C ILE A 112 5.75 -2.68 6.30
N ASN A 113 6.85 -3.30 5.91
CA ASN A 113 8.18 -3.04 6.43
C ASN A 113 8.94 -2.26 5.36
N GLY A 114 9.28 -1.02 5.63
CA GLY A 114 9.87 -0.12 4.65
C GLY A 114 10.67 1.00 5.29
N PRO A 115 10.97 2.06 4.54
CA PRO A 115 11.70 3.22 5.04
C PRO A 115 11.03 3.83 6.26
N GLU A 116 11.84 4.32 7.19
CA GLU A 116 11.38 4.91 8.45
C GLU A 116 10.47 6.13 8.22
N ILE A 117 10.82 6.96 7.24
CA ILE A 117 10.02 8.13 6.87
C ILE A 117 9.11 7.74 5.70
N SER A 118 7.95 7.19 6.03
CA SER A 118 6.97 6.77 5.03
C SER A 118 5.54 6.97 5.52
N GLU A 119 4.63 7.07 4.56
CA GLU A 119 3.18 7.11 4.75
C GLU A 119 2.52 6.11 3.81
N VAL A 120 1.44 5.50 4.28
CA VAL A 120 0.68 4.51 3.52
C VAL A 120 -0.73 5.03 3.28
N TYR A 121 -1.18 4.92 2.06
CA TYR A 121 -2.52 5.33 1.63
C TYR A 121 -3.25 4.12 1.08
N VAL A 122 -4.51 3.98 1.47
CA VAL A 122 -5.44 2.97 0.93
C VAL A 122 -6.56 3.72 0.22
N ASP A 123 -6.72 3.52 -1.08
CA ASP A 123 -7.66 4.27 -1.93
C ASP A 123 -7.57 5.80 -1.73
N GLY A 124 -6.34 6.31 -1.62
CA GLY A 124 -6.05 7.73 -1.41
C GLY A 124 -6.26 8.24 0.02
N GLN A 125 -6.66 7.39 0.95
CA GLN A 125 -6.82 7.76 2.37
C GLN A 125 -5.61 7.35 3.18
N LEU A 126 -5.05 8.30 3.94
CA LEU A 126 -3.92 8.04 4.82
C LEU A 126 -4.29 6.99 5.87
N THR A 127 -3.54 5.91 5.90
CA THR A 127 -3.72 4.78 6.81
C THR A 127 -2.57 4.75 7.82
N LYS A 128 -2.91 4.85 9.10
CA LYS A 128 -1.92 4.79 10.16
C LYS A 128 -1.47 3.34 10.40
N LEU A 129 -0.18 3.09 10.26
CA LEU A 129 0.42 1.83 10.66
C LEU A 129 0.83 1.88 12.14
N THR A 130 0.61 0.78 12.84
CA THR A 130 1.13 0.54 14.20
C THR A 130 2.12 -0.60 14.10
N GLN A 131 3.39 -0.33 14.37
CA GLN A 131 4.48 -1.32 14.22
C GLN A 131 4.54 -1.97 12.82
N GLY A 132 4.24 -1.17 11.77
CA GLY A 132 4.23 -1.67 10.39
C GLY A 132 2.95 -2.41 9.98
N GLU A 133 1.93 -2.46 10.83
CA GLU A 133 0.69 -3.20 10.58
C GLU A 133 -0.53 -2.29 10.60
N ALA A 134 -1.51 -2.58 9.75
CA ALA A 134 -2.84 -1.99 9.76
C ALA A 134 -3.90 -3.05 9.51
N SER A 135 -4.96 -3.05 10.33
CA SER A 135 -6.13 -3.88 10.08
C SER A 135 -6.98 -3.25 8.99
N LEU A 136 -7.29 -4.01 7.95
CA LEU A 136 -8.14 -3.59 6.85
C LEU A 136 -9.36 -4.48 6.76
N THR A 137 -10.47 -3.88 6.34
CA THR A 137 -11.68 -4.58 5.93
C THR A 137 -11.83 -4.42 4.43
N LEU A 138 -11.73 -5.52 3.70
CA LEU A 138 -11.82 -5.55 2.24
C LEU A 138 -13.18 -6.07 1.82
N GLU A 139 -13.89 -5.31 1.02
CA GLU A 139 -15.07 -5.73 0.28
C GLU A 139 -14.64 -6.45 -1.01
N PRO A 140 -15.56 -7.13 -1.74
CA PRO A 140 -15.22 -7.80 -2.99
C PRO A 140 -14.93 -6.80 -4.12
N ARG A 141 -13.81 -6.08 -4.01
CA ARG A 141 -13.32 -5.10 -4.97
C ARG A 141 -11.80 -4.98 -4.91
N ARG A 142 -11.26 -4.11 -5.73
CA ARG A 142 -9.86 -3.76 -5.74
C ARG A 142 -9.61 -2.53 -4.89
N TYR A 143 -8.48 -2.57 -4.18
CA TYR A 143 -7.95 -1.49 -3.35
C TYR A 143 -6.59 -1.07 -3.86
N GLU A 144 -6.38 0.22 -4.03
CA GLU A 144 -5.07 0.77 -4.34
C GLU A 144 -4.31 1.05 -3.04
N ILE A 145 -3.11 0.47 -2.93
CA ILE A 145 -2.20 0.75 -1.82
C ILE A 145 -1.05 1.58 -2.36
N VAL A 146 -0.86 2.76 -1.81
CA VAL A 146 0.24 3.65 -2.18
C VAL A 146 1.13 3.88 -0.96
N ILE A 147 2.42 3.66 -1.13
CA ILE A 147 3.44 3.92 -0.13
C ILE A 147 4.25 5.12 -0.62
N LYS A 148 4.16 6.22 0.11
CA LYS A 148 4.93 7.43 -0.11
C LYS A 148 6.08 7.45 0.90
N TYR A 149 7.31 7.52 0.42
CA TYR A 149 8.46 7.53 1.30
C TYR A 149 9.50 8.59 0.90
N LEU A 150 10.28 9.01 1.88
CA LEU A 150 11.40 9.92 1.72
C LEU A 150 12.70 9.11 1.75
N SER A 151 13.54 9.26 0.74
CA SER A 151 14.92 8.77 0.76
C SER A 151 15.90 9.90 1.06
N GLU A 152 16.93 9.58 1.82
CA GLU A 152 18.12 10.39 1.97
C GLU A 152 19.15 10.00 0.89
N SER A 153 20.08 10.93 0.59
CA SER A 153 21.10 10.70 -0.43
C SER A 153 21.86 9.39 -0.19
N HIS A 154 21.95 8.57 -1.24
CA HIS A 154 22.69 7.29 -1.28
C HIS A 154 22.33 6.25 -0.21
N LYS A 155 21.25 6.46 0.56
CA LYS A 155 20.79 5.47 1.53
C LYS A 155 19.98 4.40 0.81
N GLU A 156 20.45 3.17 0.87
CA GLU A 156 19.67 2.02 0.42
C GLU A 156 18.49 1.76 1.37
N ASN A 157 17.35 1.51 0.80
CA ASN A 157 16.15 1.17 1.52
C ASN A 157 15.55 -0.10 0.92
N ALA A 158 14.92 -0.88 1.77
CA ALA A 158 14.17 -2.05 1.38
C ALA A 158 12.70 -1.89 1.76
N LEU A 159 11.83 -2.52 0.98
CA LEU A 159 10.40 -2.54 1.21
C LEU A 159 9.90 -3.98 1.11
N LYS A 160 9.10 -4.39 2.07
CA LYS A 160 8.34 -5.64 2.01
C LYS A 160 6.90 -5.37 2.38
N ALA A 161 5.97 -5.73 1.51
CA ALA A 161 4.55 -5.63 1.77
C ALA A 161 3.90 -7.00 1.68
N SER A 162 2.98 -7.28 2.60
CA SER A 162 2.17 -8.48 2.60
C SER A 162 0.79 -8.20 3.18
N PHE A 163 -0.16 -9.04 2.83
CA PHE A 163 -1.50 -9.01 3.39
C PHE A 163 -1.85 -10.39 3.92
N ASN A 164 -2.25 -10.46 5.18
CA ASN A 164 -2.69 -11.68 5.82
C ASN A 164 -4.23 -11.65 5.98
N PRO A 165 -5.00 -12.29 5.07
CA PRO A 165 -6.45 -12.32 5.16
C PRO A 165 -6.92 -13.22 6.31
N GLU A 166 -8.05 -12.89 6.91
CA GLU A 166 -8.79 -13.81 7.75
C GLU A 166 -9.37 -14.94 6.87
N LYS A 167 -9.73 -16.06 7.50
CA LYS A 167 -10.13 -17.34 6.88
C LYS A 167 -10.92 -17.25 5.57
N ASP A 168 -10.60 -18.14 4.65
CA ASP A 168 -11.34 -18.48 3.43
C ASP A 168 -11.48 -17.40 2.35
N ALA A 169 -10.74 -16.29 2.45
CA ALA A 169 -10.75 -15.27 1.42
C ALA A 169 -9.58 -15.45 0.43
N VAL A 170 -9.87 -15.36 -0.84
CA VAL A 170 -8.84 -15.28 -1.88
C VAL A 170 -8.57 -13.82 -2.14
N VAL A 171 -7.42 -13.36 -1.67
CA VAL A 171 -6.88 -12.03 -1.95
C VAL A 171 -5.67 -12.19 -2.87
N THR A 172 -5.55 -11.34 -3.87
CA THR A 172 -4.42 -11.35 -4.81
C THR A 172 -3.80 -9.96 -4.89
N ALA A 173 -2.47 -9.90 -5.00
CA ALA A 173 -1.74 -8.67 -5.24
C ALA A 173 -1.40 -8.55 -6.74
N THR A 174 -1.53 -7.35 -7.31
CA THR A 174 -1.23 -7.08 -8.72
C THR A 174 -0.78 -5.63 -8.90
N VAL A 175 -0.07 -5.36 -9.99
CA VAL A 175 0.27 -3.99 -10.44
C VAL A 175 -0.60 -3.53 -11.61
N ASN A 176 -1.44 -4.43 -12.15
CA ASN A 176 -2.30 -4.07 -13.27
C ASN A 176 -3.39 -3.08 -12.83
N PRO A 177 -3.47 -1.89 -13.43
CA PRO A 177 -4.48 -0.89 -13.12
C PRO A 177 -5.88 -1.25 -13.65
N GLU A 178 -6.03 -2.27 -14.51
CA GLU A 178 -7.31 -2.66 -15.06
C GLU A 178 -8.28 -3.13 -13.97
N LYS A 179 -9.39 -2.44 -13.86
CA LYS A 179 -10.48 -2.78 -12.96
C LYS A 179 -11.58 -3.51 -13.70
N ARG A 180 -11.96 -4.68 -13.22
CA ARG A 180 -13.21 -5.32 -13.68
C ARG A 180 -14.39 -4.62 -13.02
N TYR A 181 -15.32 -4.13 -13.83
CA TYR A 181 -16.56 -3.58 -13.31
C TYR A 181 -17.40 -4.67 -12.65
N THR A 182 -17.87 -4.35 -11.45
CA THR A 182 -18.82 -5.18 -10.70
C THR A 182 -20.23 -4.56 -10.78
N LEU A 183 -21.26 -5.30 -10.38
CA LEU A 183 -22.61 -4.73 -10.28
C LEU A 183 -22.68 -3.55 -9.31
N SER A 184 -21.92 -3.58 -8.21
CA SER A 184 -21.79 -2.46 -7.27
C SER A 184 -21.23 -1.21 -7.96
N ASP A 185 -20.23 -1.32 -8.83
CA ASP A 185 -19.71 -0.18 -9.58
C ASP A 185 -20.78 0.46 -10.49
N VAL A 186 -21.72 -0.34 -10.98
CA VAL A 186 -22.83 0.14 -11.82
C VAL A 186 -23.90 0.87 -10.99
N PHE A 187 -24.23 0.34 -9.80
CA PHE A 187 -25.30 0.89 -8.96
C PHE A 187 -24.80 2.01 -8.05
N ASP A 188 -23.62 1.85 -7.44
CA ASP A 188 -23.07 2.76 -6.43
C ASP A 188 -21.96 3.66 -6.98
N GLY A 189 -21.58 3.46 -8.24
CA GLY A 189 -20.51 4.21 -8.91
C GLY A 189 -20.84 5.69 -9.06
N LYS A 190 -19.84 6.54 -8.89
CA LYS A 190 -19.96 7.98 -9.19
C LYS A 190 -20.29 8.15 -10.66
N ARG A 191 -21.39 8.83 -10.97
CA ARG A 191 -21.82 9.13 -12.33
C ARG A 191 -21.64 10.62 -12.60
N ILE A 192 -21.11 10.94 -13.76
CA ILE A 192 -21.12 12.31 -14.25
C ILE A 192 -22.56 12.65 -14.63
N GLN A 193 -23.18 13.58 -13.91
CA GLN A 193 -24.53 14.04 -14.18
C GLN A 193 -24.53 15.15 -15.23
N SER A 194 -23.55 16.02 -15.19
CA SER A 194 -23.40 17.08 -16.17
C SER A 194 -21.94 17.42 -16.41
N ALA A 195 -21.65 17.92 -17.59
CA ALA A 195 -20.38 18.52 -17.94
C ALA A 195 -20.63 19.83 -18.68
N SER A 196 -20.01 20.91 -18.24
CA SER A 196 -20.08 22.21 -18.90
C SER A 196 -18.69 22.74 -19.23
N LEU A 197 -18.55 23.32 -20.41
CA LEU A 197 -17.31 23.93 -20.88
C LEU A 197 -17.29 25.41 -20.53
N SER A 198 -16.17 25.92 -20.04
CA SER A 198 -16.00 27.35 -19.84
C SER A 198 -16.09 28.11 -21.18
N PRO A 199 -16.53 29.39 -21.20
CA PRO A 199 -16.67 30.18 -22.45
C PRO A 199 -15.37 30.23 -23.26
N ASN A 200 -14.22 30.16 -22.65
CA ASN A 200 -12.91 30.15 -23.33
C ASN A 200 -12.41 28.77 -23.73
N GLY A 201 -13.18 27.72 -23.49
CA GLY A 201 -12.83 26.33 -23.83
C GLY A 201 -11.68 25.71 -23.04
N LYS A 202 -11.17 26.38 -21.99
CA LYS A 202 -9.97 25.93 -21.26
C LYS A 202 -10.28 25.02 -20.08
N PHE A 203 -11.51 25.05 -19.55
CA PHE A 203 -11.89 24.30 -18.36
C PHE A 203 -13.20 23.56 -18.58
N ILE A 204 -13.29 22.38 -18.01
CA ILE A 204 -14.52 21.58 -17.94
C ILE A 204 -14.91 21.46 -16.47
N ILE A 205 -16.17 21.79 -16.17
CA ILE A 205 -16.79 21.56 -14.86
C ILE A 205 -17.62 20.29 -14.99
N VAL A 206 -17.41 19.38 -14.09
CA VAL A 206 -18.11 18.09 -14.03
C VAL A 206 -18.82 18.01 -12.68
N SER A 207 -20.11 17.68 -12.68
CA SER A 207 -20.91 17.46 -11.48
C SER A 207 -21.56 16.07 -11.47
#